data_a633bb5d0fe913aec7397fbf471f9112
#
_entry.id   a633bb5d0fe913aec7397fbf471f9112
#
_cell.length_a   1.000
_cell.length_b   1.000
_cell.length_c   1.000
_cell.angle_alpha   90.00
_cell.angle_beta   90.00
_cell.angle_gamma   90.00
#
_symmetry.space_group_name_H-M   'P 1'
#
loop_
_entity.id
_entity.type
_entity.pdbx_description
1 polymer ?
#
loop_
_entity_poly.entity_id
_entity_poly.type
_entity_poly.pdbx_seq_one_letter_code
_entity_poly.pdbx_strand_id
1 'polypeptide(L)'
;MKAALSSEDACIGFSQLQEREDLANLLKVDDKTLRYILYVMSESRKYRKFKIPKKGTGKFRDVAEPHPQLKYIQTVLNFTLQSVYQKHINKVSTHGFIKGKSIITNPKNHVAQKCVLNIDLKDFFPSINFGRVRGLLMAKPYNCSKNISTVIAHICCYENQLPQGAPTSPVISNMICAKLDTELQRFSKKYGCFYTRYADDITISSFKRNFPQQVASFTNVPGKVDLGSDLANLIERNGFQINEEKSRLRTQNRRQEVTGLVVNEKLNVKREYINTVRVMLFKLEKNMIENTQISSKFAEKILGRIEFIGAVRGRNDSIYLKFLSRLDRLSSHTLNQKQKGLIKQDFVTSIKPRVWTEGKTDWKHLKPALCSLQENLKHKNLNIKFMEDVPADRQGYQNLIKRLGYSRDTAHLNPEIFMFDRDIKDSEIAEIHDENKGFKSWGNGSYSFILPIPTHRNDVRDLCIEHYYTDDEIKTKDENGRRLFISGEFDSKTSRHNVEKDISSNNNKLKSGQAYIMEDSVYDSSGHNIALSKERFASSILSKSNNFSGFNFLEFSRIFRIIEEIIIFHYKNL
;
A
#
# COMPACT_ATOMS: atom_id res chain seq x y z
N MET A 1 12.26 -11.06 14.01
CA MET A 1 11.46 -9.81 13.93
C MET A 1 10.44 -9.77 15.05
N LYS A 2 10.34 -8.70 15.85
CA LYS A 2 9.26 -8.59 16.85
C LYS A 2 7.93 -8.46 16.10
N ALA A 3 6.91 -9.22 16.49
CA ALA A 3 5.59 -9.21 15.85
C ALA A 3 5.05 -7.78 15.68
N ALA A 4 4.45 -7.50 14.53
CA ALA A 4 3.81 -6.21 14.28
C ALA A 4 2.66 -6.02 15.28
N LEU A 5 2.60 -4.85 15.91
CA LEU A 5 1.54 -4.50 16.84
C LEU A 5 0.20 -4.47 16.08
N SER A 6 -0.83 -5.20 16.54
CA SER A 6 -2.17 -5.07 15.96
C SER A 6 -2.84 -3.76 16.42
N SER A 7 -3.86 -3.29 15.69
CA SER A 7 -4.62 -2.10 16.10
C SER A 7 -5.34 -2.30 17.43
N GLU A 8 -5.76 -3.51 17.71
CA GLU A 8 -6.45 -3.87 18.95
C GLU A 8 -5.48 -3.88 20.14
N ASP A 9 -4.32 -4.55 20.00
CA ASP A 9 -3.27 -4.55 21.01
C ASP A 9 -2.76 -3.14 21.31
N ALA A 10 -2.64 -2.30 20.26
CA ALA A 10 -2.26 -0.90 20.42
C ALA A 10 -3.28 -0.10 21.26
N CYS A 11 -4.58 -0.34 21.05
CA CYS A 11 -5.63 0.31 21.83
C CYS A 11 -5.67 -0.20 23.28
N ILE A 12 -5.51 -1.51 23.50
CA ILE A 12 -5.46 -2.12 24.83
C ILE A 12 -4.23 -1.60 25.58
N GLY A 13 -3.05 -1.72 24.98
CA GLY A 13 -1.82 -1.24 25.59
C GLY A 13 -1.84 0.24 25.93
N PHE A 14 -2.44 1.09 25.06
CA PHE A 14 -2.61 2.51 25.36
C PHE A 14 -3.53 2.77 26.56
N SER A 15 -4.62 2.02 26.70
CA SER A 15 -5.56 2.19 27.81
C SER A 15 -5.01 1.72 29.17
N GLN A 16 -3.97 0.90 29.16
CA GLN A 16 -3.32 0.34 30.34
C GLN A 16 -2.09 1.12 30.82
N LEU A 17 -1.72 2.22 30.12
CA LEU A 17 -0.55 3.03 30.46
C LEU A 17 -0.71 3.70 31.84
N GLN A 18 0.13 3.31 32.80
CA GLN A 18 0.22 3.95 34.11
C GLN A 18 1.56 4.65 34.28
N GLU A 19 2.65 3.96 34.02
CA GLU A 19 4.02 4.45 34.20
C GLU A 19 4.77 4.57 32.84
N ARG A 20 5.90 5.30 32.85
CA ARG A 20 6.73 5.49 31.65
C ARG A 20 7.24 4.17 31.09
N GLU A 21 7.50 3.17 31.94
CA GLU A 21 7.96 1.83 31.56
C GLU A 21 6.91 1.10 30.72
N ASP A 22 5.62 1.24 31.04
CA ASP A 22 4.53 0.70 30.21
C ASP A 22 4.56 1.31 28.81
N LEU A 23 4.80 2.63 28.74
CA LEU A 23 4.92 3.32 27.46
C LEU A 23 6.17 2.85 26.71
N ALA A 24 7.32 2.66 27.37
CA ALA A 24 8.53 2.15 26.74
C ALA A 24 8.31 0.74 26.15
N ASN A 25 7.63 -0.13 26.89
CA ASN A 25 7.24 -1.47 26.43
C ASN A 25 6.32 -1.41 25.21
N LEU A 26 5.28 -0.56 25.24
CA LEU A 26 4.38 -0.34 24.11
C LEU A 26 5.12 0.17 22.87
N LEU A 27 6.11 1.05 23.06
CA LEU A 27 6.96 1.61 22.00
C LEU A 27 8.09 0.66 21.56
N LYS A 28 8.21 -0.52 22.20
CA LYS A 28 9.24 -1.54 21.93
C LYS A 28 10.67 -1.03 22.09
N VAL A 29 10.90 -0.18 23.07
CA VAL A 29 12.20 0.33 23.48
C VAL A 29 12.41 0.10 24.98
N ASP A 30 13.67 0.06 25.42
CA ASP A 30 13.95 0.04 26.86
C ASP A 30 13.78 1.44 27.49
N ASP A 31 13.43 1.47 28.76
CA ASP A 31 13.20 2.73 29.49
C ASP A 31 14.44 3.63 29.53
N LYS A 32 15.65 3.05 29.57
CA LYS A 32 16.90 3.84 29.55
C LYS A 32 17.04 4.61 28.24
N THR A 33 16.77 3.95 27.11
CA THR A 33 16.78 4.58 25.79
C THR A 33 15.72 5.68 25.70
N LEU A 34 14.51 5.43 26.19
CA LEU A 34 13.45 6.44 26.20
C LEU A 34 13.86 7.66 27.03
N ARG A 35 14.37 7.45 28.24
CA ARG A 35 14.88 8.52 29.12
C ARG A 35 16.01 9.31 28.47
N TYR A 36 16.98 8.61 27.88
CA TYR A 36 18.09 9.25 27.19
C TYR A 36 17.60 10.19 26.09
N ILE A 37 16.73 9.72 25.23
CA ILE A 37 16.19 10.50 24.10
C ILE A 37 15.39 11.71 24.60
N LEU A 38 14.59 11.54 25.64
CA LEU A 38 13.71 12.61 26.12
C LEU A 38 14.44 13.67 26.94
N TYR A 39 15.39 13.28 27.81
CA TYR A 39 15.91 14.16 28.84
C TYR A 39 17.42 14.41 28.76
N VAL A 40 18.19 13.55 28.10
CA VAL A 40 19.65 13.66 28.02
C VAL A 40 20.12 14.14 26.65
N MET A 41 19.48 13.63 25.57
CA MET A 41 19.82 14.04 24.21
C MET A 41 19.54 15.54 24.03
N SER A 42 20.56 16.29 23.57
CA SER A 42 20.42 17.73 23.34
C SER A 42 19.36 18.03 22.26
N GLU A 43 18.65 19.12 22.41
CA GLU A 43 17.59 19.55 21.46
C GLU A 43 18.10 19.65 20.01
N SER A 44 19.33 20.12 19.83
CA SER A 44 19.99 20.21 18.51
C SER A 44 20.25 18.85 17.85
N ARG A 45 20.35 17.78 18.63
CA ARG A 45 20.50 16.40 18.13
C ARG A 45 19.15 15.72 17.91
N LYS A 46 18.09 16.12 18.65
CA LYS A 46 16.75 15.52 18.48
C LYS A 46 16.17 15.77 17.10
N TYR A 47 16.43 16.95 16.51
CA TYR A 47 15.87 17.33 15.22
C TYR A 47 16.89 18.04 14.33
N ARG A 48 16.89 17.66 13.05
CA ARG A 48 17.59 18.37 11.98
C ARG A 48 16.63 19.34 11.29
N LYS A 49 16.90 20.64 11.37
CA LYS A 49 16.07 21.67 10.70
C LYS A 49 16.59 21.94 9.27
N PHE A 50 15.67 22.05 8.32
CA PHE A 50 15.95 22.49 6.97
C PHE A 50 14.73 23.16 6.34
N LYS A 51 14.98 23.90 5.25
CA LYS A 51 13.91 24.65 4.55
C LYS A 51 13.59 24.00 3.21
N ILE A 52 12.29 23.83 2.94
CA ILE A 52 11.79 23.35 1.65
C ILE A 52 11.09 24.52 0.95
N PRO A 53 11.41 24.83 -0.34
CA PRO A 53 10.75 25.90 -1.07
C PRO A 53 9.26 25.58 -1.28
N LYS A 54 8.38 26.54 -1.00
CA LYS A 54 6.95 26.46 -1.32
C LYS A 54 6.76 26.78 -2.80
N LYS A 55 6.15 25.85 -3.52
CA LYS A 55 5.95 25.96 -4.97
C LYS A 55 5.18 27.24 -5.33
N GLY A 56 5.76 28.07 -6.21
CA GLY A 56 5.10 29.26 -6.80
C GLY A 56 4.97 30.48 -5.89
N THR A 57 5.60 30.52 -4.71
CA THR A 57 5.46 31.65 -3.77
C THR A 57 6.75 32.33 -3.38
N GLY A 58 7.92 31.79 -3.75
CA GLY A 58 9.22 32.27 -3.27
C GLY A 58 9.45 32.09 -1.76
N LYS A 59 8.46 31.61 -1.01
CA LYS A 59 8.54 31.37 0.44
C LYS A 59 9.04 29.96 0.75
N PHE A 60 9.58 29.76 1.93
CA PHE A 60 10.07 28.48 2.41
C PHE A 60 9.14 27.91 3.50
N ARG A 61 9.21 26.59 3.67
CA ARG A 61 8.62 25.86 4.78
C ARG A 61 9.74 25.30 5.63
N ASP A 62 9.71 25.59 6.92
CA ASP A 62 10.63 25.00 7.88
C ASP A 62 10.17 23.57 8.18
N VAL A 63 11.11 22.64 8.06
CA VAL A 63 10.90 21.22 8.36
C VAL A 63 11.88 20.79 9.42
N ALA A 64 11.41 20.08 10.43
CA ALA A 64 12.22 19.50 11.48
C ALA A 64 12.13 17.96 11.40
N GLU A 65 13.18 17.34 10.90
CA GLU A 65 13.29 15.88 10.82
C GLU A 65 13.81 15.33 12.14
N PRO A 66 13.10 14.40 12.80
CA PRO A 66 13.55 13.80 14.05
C PRO A 66 14.75 12.88 13.84
N HIS A 67 15.63 12.80 14.84
CA HIS A 67 16.72 11.82 14.90
C HIS A 67 16.18 10.39 14.70
N PRO A 68 16.91 9.48 14.04
CA PRO A 68 16.40 8.14 13.69
C PRO A 68 15.76 7.37 14.85
N GLN A 69 16.35 7.40 16.05
CA GLN A 69 15.79 6.75 17.24
C GLN A 69 14.46 7.39 17.67
N LEU A 70 14.39 8.72 17.71
CA LEU A 70 13.15 9.44 18.02
C LEU A 70 12.10 9.21 16.93
N LYS A 71 12.49 9.19 15.66
CA LYS A 71 11.62 8.89 14.51
C LYS A 71 11.00 7.49 14.63
N TYR A 72 11.78 6.50 15.06
CA TYR A 72 11.28 5.15 15.33
C TYR A 72 10.19 5.17 16.41
N ILE A 73 10.48 5.78 17.56
CA ILE A 73 9.53 5.92 18.69
C ILE A 73 8.25 6.63 18.22
N GLN A 74 8.39 7.75 17.52
CA GLN A 74 7.26 8.51 16.97
C GLN A 74 6.45 7.71 15.94
N THR A 75 7.10 6.84 15.16
CA THR A 75 6.40 5.98 14.18
C THR A 75 5.53 4.94 14.87
N VAL A 76 6.05 4.26 15.91
CA VAL A 76 5.27 3.29 16.70
C VAL A 76 4.14 4.00 17.45
N LEU A 77 4.45 5.14 18.09
CA LEU A 77 3.45 5.96 18.79
C LEU A 77 2.36 6.48 17.83
N ASN A 78 2.73 6.90 16.62
CA ASN A 78 1.77 7.32 15.60
C ASN A 78 0.79 6.18 15.25
N PHE A 79 1.28 4.96 15.07
CA PHE A 79 0.42 3.80 14.81
C PHE A 79 -0.58 3.59 15.98
N THR A 80 -0.09 3.64 17.21
CA THR A 80 -0.92 3.50 18.42
C THR A 80 -1.97 4.61 18.49
N LEU A 81 -1.57 5.87 18.36
CA LEU A 81 -2.48 7.01 18.42
C LEU A 81 -3.50 7.01 17.28
N GLN A 82 -3.14 6.57 16.06
CA GLN A 82 -4.08 6.39 14.96
C GLN A 82 -5.13 5.33 15.27
N SER A 83 -4.72 4.18 15.85
CA SER A 83 -5.64 3.12 16.26
C SER A 83 -6.63 3.62 17.33
N VAL A 84 -6.12 4.33 18.35
CA VAL A 84 -6.94 4.93 19.42
C VAL A 84 -7.88 6.01 18.86
N TYR A 85 -7.39 6.87 17.96
CA TYR A 85 -8.21 7.90 17.31
C TYR A 85 -9.34 7.28 16.50
N GLN A 86 -9.07 6.25 15.71
CA GLN A 86 -10.08 5.56 14.91
C GLN A 86 -11.14 4.86 15.77
N LYS A 87 -10.74 4.29 16.91
CA LYS A 87 -11.66 3.64 17.86
C LYS A 87 -12.63 4.64 18.51
N HIS A 88 -12.14 5.82 18.90
CA HIS A 88 -12.92 6.79 19.68
C HIS A 88 -13.55 7.91 18.85
N ILE A 89 -12.94 8.26 17.72
CA ILE A 89 -13.29 9.45 16.93
C ILE A 89 -13.39 9.09 15.45
N ASN A 90 -14.54 8.61 15.03
CA ASN A 90 -14.80 8.38 13.60
C ASN A 90 -15.44 9.64 12.98
N LYS A 91 -14.62 10.58 12.48
CA LYS A 91 -15.11 11.81 11.83
C LYS A 91 -15.16 11.63 10.32
N VAL A 92 -16.37 11.60 9.75
CA VAL A 92 -16.60 11.50 8.30
C VAL A 92 -16.03 12.73 7.58
N SER A 93 -16.12 13.91 8.17
CA SER A 93 -15.71 15.20 7.60
C SER A 93 -14.20 15.45 7.57
N THR A 94 -13.39 14.67 8.32
CA THR A 94 -11.92 14.82 8.33
C THR A 94 -11.30 13.93 7.28
N HIS A 95 -10.50 14.50 6.38
CA HIS A 95 -9.87 13.77 5.26
C HIS A 95 -8.34 13.77 5.30
N GLY A 96 -7.70 14.77 5.90
CA GLY A 96 -6.25 14.82 6.02
C GLY A 96 -5.73 13.79 7.01
N PHE A 97 -4.67 13.06 6.61
CA PHE A 97 -3.94 12.11 7.48
C PHE A 97 -4.78 10.92 7.99
N ILE A 98 -5.86 10.57 7.32
CA ILE A 98 -6.75 9.46 7.66
C ILE A 98 -6.56 8.33 6.65
N LYS A 99 -6.39 7.09 7.13
CA LYS A 99 -6.29 5.91 6.28
C LYS A 99 -7.54 5.75 5.42
N GLY A 100 -7.37 5.50 4.13
CA GLY A 100 -8.46 5.38 3.15
C GLY A 100 -9.06 6.71 2.68
N LYS A 101 -8.59 7.87 3.21
CA LYS A 101 -8.97 9.19 2.74
C LYS A 101 -7.79 9.90 2.05
N SER A 102 -8.09 10.85 1.17
CA SER A 102 -7.09 11.50 0.33
C SER A 102 -7.53 12.89 -0.14
N ILE A 103 -6.65 13.58 -0.88
CA ILE A 103 -6.97 14.80 -1.61
C ILE A 103 -8.08 14.62 -2.65
N ILE A 104 -8.43 13.37 -3.00
CA ILE A 104 -9.53 13.03 -3.93
C ILE A 104 -10.85 12.82 -3.18
N THR A 105 -10.81 12.19 -2.00
CA THR A 105 -12.04 11.91 -1.23
C THR A 105 -12.62 13.18 -0.61
N ASN A 106 -11.78 14.14 -0.24
CA ASN A 106 -12.21 15.40 0.35
C ASN A 106 -13.13 16.22 -0.59
N PRO A 107 -12.73 16.54 -1.83
CA PRO A 107 -13.50 17.38 -2.72
C PRO A 107 -14.78 16.73 -3.25
N LYS A 108 -14.93 15.39 -3.16
CA LYS A 108 -16.16 14.69 -3.60
C LYS A 108 -17.41 15.23 -2.92
N ASN A 109 -17.31 15.69 -1.68
CA ASN A 109 -18.43 16.25 -0.90
C ASN A 109 -18.83 17.67 -1.36
N HIS A 110 -18.00 18.32 -2.18
CA HIS A 110 -18.16 19.72 -2.59
C HIS A 110 -18.38 19.86 -4.11
N VAL A 111 -18.58 18.75 -4.82
CA VAL A 111 -18.84 18.77 -6.27
C VAL A 111 -20.20 19.40 -6.56
N ALA A 112 -20.27 20.20 -7.62
CA ALA A 112 -21.48 20.86 -8.13
C ALA A 112 -22.17 21.81 -7.14
N GLN A 113 -21.45 22.33 -6.15
CA GLN A 113 -22.00 23.31 -5.21
C GLN A 113 -22.03 24.72 -5.81
N LYS A 114 -23.04 25.52 -5.46
CA LYS A 114 -23.16 26.90 -5.94
C LYS A 114 -22.08 27.82 -5.39
N CYS A 115 -21.71 27.60 -4.13
CA CYS A 115 -20.65 28.36 -3.48
C CYS A 115 -19.72 27.40 -2.71
N VAL A 116 -18.42 27.70 -2.74
CA VAL A 116 -17.37 27.00 -2.00
C VAL A 116 -16.50 28.03 -1.27
N LEU A 117 -16.45 27.92 0.05
CA LEU A 117 -15.57 28.67 0.93
C LEU A 117 -14.40 27.78 1.35
N ASN A 118 -13.19 28.28 1.12
CA ASN A 118 -11.96 27.67 1.62
C ASN A 118 -11.36 28.59 2.69
N ILE A 119 -10.99 28.03 3.82
CA ILE A 119 -10.33 28.71 4.94
C ILE A 119 -9.04 27.96 5.24
N ASP A 120 -7.92 28.68 5.33
CA ASP A 120 -6.60 28.14 5.70
C ASP A 120 -6.33 28.55 7.18
N LEU A 121 -5.92 27.59 8.00
CA LEU A 121 -5.52 27.86 9.38
C LEU A 121 -4.04 28.30 9.42
N LYS A 122 -3.78 29.45 10.04
CA LYS A 122 -2.44 30.00 10.15
C LYS A 122 -1.60 29.16 11.10
N ASP A 123 -0.37 28.89 10.71
CA ASP A 123 0.61 28.17 11.52
C ASP A 123 0.07 26.92 12.22
N PHE A 124 -0.68 26.10 11.47
CA PHE A 124 -1.49 24.98 11.97
C PHE A 124 -0.74 24.07 12.97
N PHE A 125 0.39 23.49 12.58
CA PHE A 125 1.17 22.66 13.50
C PHE A 125 1.82 23.46 14.63
N PRO A 126 2.47 24.60 14.36
CA PRO A 126 3.03 25.44 15.42
C PRO A 126 2.02 25.97 16.45
N SER A 127 0.75 26.18 16.08
CA SER A 127 -0.30 26.62 17.02
C SER A 127 -0.67 25.55 18.05
N ILE A 128 -0.28 24.28 17.83
CA ILE A 128 -0.53 23.19 18.77
C ILE A 128 0.70 23.03 19.66
N ASN A 129 0.64 23.63 20.84
CA ASN A 129 1.73 23.63 21.80
C ASN A 129 1.71 22.40 22.72
N PHE A 130 2.77 22.22 23.49
CA PHE A 130 2.94 21.14 24.45
C PHE A 130 1.77 21.03 25.45
N GLY A 131 1.29 22.16 25.96
CA GLY A 131 0.16 22.21 26.91
C GLY A 131 -1.13 21.66 26.31
N ARG A 132 -1.41 21.98 25.05
CA ARG A 132 -2.57 21.46 24.32
C ARG A 132 -2.48 19.96 24.12
N VAL A 133 -1.30 19.44 23.75
CA VAL A 133 -1.09 17.98 23.57
C VAL A 133 -1.27 17.24 24.90
N ARG A 134 -0.64 17.72 25.97
CA ARG A 134 -0.79 17.13 27.30
C ARG A 134 -2.24 17.18 27.78
N GLY A 135 -2.90 18.33 27.68
CA GLY A 135 -4.29 18.51 28.09
C GLY A 135 -5.26 17.63 27.32
N LEU A 136 -5.05 17.45 26.01
CA LEU A 136 -5.81 16.52 25.19
C LEU A 136 -5.75 15.09 25.75
N LEU A 137 -4.55 14.59 26.04
CA LEU A 137 -4.34 13.22 26.52
C LEU A 137 -4.92 12.95 27.91
N MET A 138 -4.95 14.00 28.75
CA MET A 138 -5.57 13.92 30.08
C MET A 138 -7.11 13.93 30.01
N ALA A 139 -7.68 14.52 28.96
CA ALA A 139 -9.12 14.64 28.79
C ALA A 139 -9.75 13.35 28.22
N LYS A 140 -11.09 13.22 28.41
CA LYS A 140 -11.88 12.19 27.71
C LYS A 140 -11.76 12.34 26.20
N PRO A 141 -11.69 11.25 25.43
CA PRO A 141 -11.83 9.84 25.85
C PRO A 141 -10.51 9.16 26.25
N TYR A 142 -9.38 9.86 26.25
CA TYR A 142 -8.03 9.25 26.43
C TYR A 142 -7.72 8.96 27.90
N ASN A 143 -8.08 9.87 28.82
CA ASN A 143 -7.94 9.73 30.29
C ASN A 143 -6.54 9.28 30.76
N CYS A 144 -5.48 9.67 30.05
CA CYS A 144 -4.12 9.34 30.47
C CYS A 144 -3.75 10.10 31.76
N SER A 145 -2.92 9.47 32.61
CA SER A 145 -2.35 10.13 33.78
C SER A 145 -1.53 11.37 33.38
N LYS A 146 -1.33 12.30 34.31
CA LYS A 146 -0.51 13.50 34.09
C LYS A 146 0.91 13.13 33.64
N ASN A 147 1.50 12.08 34.24
CA ASN A 147 2.85 11.61 33.93
C ASN A 147 2.93 11.10 32.50
N ILE A 148 2.08 10.15 32.10
CA ILE A 148 2.02 9.59 30.75
C ILE A 148 1.76 10.67 29.71
N SER A 149 0.79 11.54 29.95
CA SER A 149 0.46 12.66 29.05
C SER A 149 1.66 13.58 28.84
N THR A 150 2.45 13.83 29.89
CA THR A 150 3.66 14.64 29.80
C THR A 150 4.74 13.95 28.97
N VAL A 151 4.98 12.66 29.19
CA VAL A 151 5.97 11.88 28.43
C VAL A 151 5.58 11.83 26.93
N ILE A 152 4.33 11.53 26.62
CA ILE A 152 3.85 11.52 25.23
C ILE A 152 3.98 12.90 24.58
N ALA A 153 3.64 13.97 25.33
CA ALA A 153 3.80 15.33 24.83
C ALA A 153 5.27 15.67 24.53
N HIS A 154 6.23 15.22 25.35
CA HIS A 154 7.67 15.34 25.07
C HIS A 154 8.11 14.58 23.81
N ILE A 155 7.54 13.40 23.55
CA ILE A 155 7.83 12.65 22.32
C ILE A 155 7.31 13.41 21.09
N CYS A 156 6.15 14.05 21.19
CA CYS A 156 5.45 14.65 20.05
C CYS A 156 5.85 16.09 19.74
N CYS A 157 6.29 16.86 20.74
CA CYS A 157 6.57 18.29 20.61
C CYS A 157 8.09 18.56 20.51
N TYR A 158 8.41 19.61 19.78
CA TYR A 158 9.75 20.19 19.68
C TYR A 158 9.64 21.71 19.77
N GLU A 159 10.46 22.35 20.58
CA GLU A 159 10.40 23.80 20.83
C GLU A 159 8.96 24.25 21.19
N ASN A 160 8.34 23.54 22.11
CA ASN A 160 6.99 23.79 22.61
C ASN A 160 5.87 23.73 21.55
N GLN A 161 6.06 23.12 20.38
CA GLN A 161 5.09 23.03 19.31
C GLN A 161 5.14 21.68 18.57
N LEU A 162 4.11 21.34 17.79
CA LEU A 162 4.18 20.20 16.90
C LEU A 162 5.12 20.50 15.72
N PRO A 163 6.20 19.72 15.53
CA PRO A 163 7.13 19.96 14.43
C PRO A 163 6.55 19.53 13.08
N GLN A 164 6.80 20.30 12.03
CA GLN A 164 6.54 19.87 10.66
C GLN A 164 7.61 18.86 10.23
N GLY A 165 7.25 17.60 10.13
CA GLY A 165 8.15 16.51 9.75
C GLY A 165 8.19 15.33 10.72
N ALA A 166 7.64 15.47 11.93
CA ALA A 166 7.52 14.35 12.86
C ALA A 166 6.36 13.43 12.50
N PRO A 167 6.54 12.10 12.61
CA PRO A 167 5.50 11.12 12.34
C PRO A 167 4.21 11.30 13.15
N THR A 168 4.29 11.81 14.38
CA THR A 168 3.15 11.98 15.29
C THR A 168 2.34 13.26 15.05
N SER A 169 2.92 14.31 14.44
CA SER A 169 2.24 15.60 14.27
C SER A 169 0.89 15.49 13.53
N PRO A 170 0.74 14.68 12.46
CA PRO A 170 -0.52 14.51 11.76
C PRO A 170 -1.65 13.94 12.62
N VAL A 171 -1.40 12.87 13.37
CA VAL A 171 -2.44 12.24 14.19
C VAL A 171 -2.82 13.11 15.38
N ILE A 172 -1.86 13.72 16.08
CA ILE A 172 -2.10 14.64 17.19
C ILE A 172 -2.93 15.84 16.73
N SER A 173 -2.61 16.41 15.56
CA SER A 173 -3.41 17.53 15.01
C SER A 173 -4.87 17.14 14.77
N ASN A 174 -5.14 15.92 14.27
CA ASN A 174 -6.51 15.44 14.10
C ASN A 174 -7.21 15.19 15.44
N MET A 175 -6.50 14.67 16.44
CA MET A 175 -7.05 14.48 17.79
C MET A 175 -7.43 15.82 18.42
N ILE A 176 -6.60 16.85 18.31
CA ILE A 176 -6.87 18.23 18.79
C ILE A 176 -8.07 18.84 18.05
N CYS A 177 -8.12 18.66 16.73
CA CYS A 177 -9.20 19.21 15.90
C CYS A 177 -10.55 18.49 16.05
N ALA A 178 -10.63 17.38 16.77
CA ALA A 178 -11.87 16.59 16.86
C ALA A 178 -13.05 17.40 17.44
N LYS A 179 -12.79 18.30 18.41
CA LYS A 179 -13.78 19.23 18.95
C LYS A 179 -14.18 20.28 17.92
N LEU A 180 -13.20 20.92 17.29
CA LEU A 180 -13.41 21.89 16.21
C LEU A 180 -14.24 21.28 15.07
N ASP A 181 -13.89 20.06 14.60
CA ASP A 181 -14.63 19.37 13.56
C ASP A 181 -16.09 19.12 13.93
N THR A 182 -16.35 18.78 15.20
CA THR A 182 -17.72 18.57 15.70
C THR A 182 -18.52 19.88 15.69
N GLU A 183 -17.91 20.95 16.16
CA GLU A 183 -18.54 22.26 16.24
C GLU A 183 -18.77 22.85 14.85
N LEU A 184 -17.79 22.77 13.94
CA LEU A 184 -17.91 23.22 12.56
C LEU A 184 -18.94 22.41 11.77
N GLN A 185 -19.04 21.12 11.99
CA GLN A 185 -20.04 20.27 11.34
C GLN A 185 -21.46 20.66 11.79
N ARG A 186 -21.68 20.90 13.09
CA ARG A 186 -22.97 21.37 13.63
C ARG A 186 -23.32 22.77 13.10
N PHE A 187 -22.34 23.66 13.12
CA PHE A 187 -22.49 25.01 12.58
C PHE A 187 -22.87 25.00 11.11
N SER A 188 -22.12 24.27 10.28
CA SER A 188 -22.38 24.17 8.84
C SER A 188 -23.77 23.58 8.55
N LYS A 189 -24.15 22.50 9.28
CA LYS A 189 -25.49 21.89 9.15
C LYS A 189 -26.61 22.88 9.49
N LYS A 190 -26.44 23.70 10.55
CA LYS A 190 -27.43 24.73 10.94
C LYS A 190 -27.74 25.68 9.79
N TYR A 191 -26.74 26.04 8.98
CA TYR A 191 -26.90 26.96 7.85
C TYR A 191 -27.11 26.30 6.49
N GLY A 192 -27.27 24.97 6.46
CA GLY A 192 -27.47 24.19 5.23
C GLY A 192 -26.22 24.13 4.36
N CYS A 193 -25.06 23.99 4.99
CA CYS A 193 -23.75 23.87 4.34
C CYS A 193 -23.12 22.51 4.61
N PHE A 194 -22.26 22.08 3.69
CA PHE A 194 -21.39 20.90 3.84
C PHE A 194 -20.03 21.36 4.38
N TYR A 195 -19.46 20.58 5.28
CA TYR A 195 -18.17 20.84 5.90
C TYR A 195 -17.23 19.67 5.73
N THR A 196 -15.98 19.95 5.35
CA THR A 196 -14.87 19.02 5.46
C THR A 196 -13.58 19.74 5.84
N ARG A 197 -12.59 18.97 6.36
CA ARG A 197 -11.25 19.47 6.66
C ARG A 197 -10.18 18.52 6.12
N TYR A 198 -9.17 19.10 5.51
CA TYR A 198 -7.94 18.40 5.10
C TYR A 198 -6.74 19.10 5.74
N ALA A 199 -6.23 18.58 6.86
CA ALA A 199 -5.21 19.21 7.68
C ALA A 199 -5.61 20.63 8.14
N ASP A 200 -4.91 21.66 7.65
CA ASP A 200 -5.15 23.09 7.86
C ASP A 200 -6.22 23.69 6.93
N ASP A 201 -6.59 22.98 5.85
CA ASP A 201 -7.58 23.43 4.89
C ASP A 201 -9.00 23.04 5.32
N ILE A 202 -9.82 24.03 5.67
CA ILE A 202 -11.26 23.89 5.95
C ILE A 202 -12.03 24.26 4.68
N THR A 203 -13.00 23.44 4.31
CA THR A 203 -13.91 23.72 3.20
C THR A 203 -15.35 23.67 3.66
N ILE A 204 -16.10 24.75 3.37
CA ILE A 204 -17.54 24.84 3.59
C ILE A 204 -18.21 25.16 2.26
N SER A 205 -19.23 24.40 1.86
CA SER A 205 -19.92 24.62 0.59
C SER A 205 -21.43 24.56 0.74
N SER A 206 -22.15 25.21 -0.19
CA SER A 206 -23.60 25.22 -0.21
C SER A 206 -24.14 25.17 -1.63
N PHE A 207 -25.26 24.47 -1.80
CA PHE A 207 -26.05 24.46 -3.03
C PHE A 207 -26.97 25.69 -3.18
N LYS A 208 -27.11 26.52 -2.14
CA LYS A 208 -27.90 27.75 -2.18
C LYS A 208 -27.21 28.81 -3.04
N ARG A 209 -27.99 29.57 -3.84
CA ARG A 209 -27.45 30.68 -4.63
C ARG A 209 -26.84 31.76 -3.75
N ASN A 210 -27.55 32.12 -2.67
CA ASN A 210 -27.06 33.07 -1.67
C ASN A 210 -26.34 32.27 -0.56
N PHE A 211 -25.04 32.49 -0.45
CA PHE A 211 -24.27 31.89 0.63
C PHE A 211 -24.66 32.49 1.96
N PRO A 212 -24.86 31.73 3.04
CA PRO A 212 -25.30 32.29 4.34
C PRO A 212 -24.31 33.31 4.88
N GLN A 213 -24.76 34.53 5.15
CA GLN A 213 -23.93 35.64 5.65
C GLN A 213 -23.28 35.31 7.01
N GLN A 214 -23.95 34.49 7.82
CA GLN A 214 -23.42 34.02 9.11
C GLN A 214 -22.19 33.13 8.92
N VAL A 215 -22.00 32.55 7.72
CA VAL A 215 -20.82 31.75 7.37
C VAL A 215 -19.77 32.65 6.71
N ALA A 216 -20.14 33.32 5.63
CA ALA A 216 -19.27 34.28 4.95
C ALA A 216 -20.03 35.13 3.93
N SER A 217 -19.49 36.31 3.61
CA SER A 217 -19.99 37.19 2.56
C SER A 217 -18.86 37.61 1.60
N PHE A 218 -19.27 38.05 0.40
CA PHE A 218 -18.34 38.65 -0.56
C PHE A 218 -18.03 40.08 -0.13
N THR A 219 -16.76 40.45 -0.19
CA THR A 219 -16.34 41.83 0.01
C THR A 219 -16.28 42.57 -1.35
N ASN A 220 -16.30 43.91 -1.28
CA ASN A 220 -16.08 44.75 -2.45
C ASN A 220 -14.64 44.64 -3.00
N VAL A 221 -13.72 44.04 -2.25
CA VAL A 221 -12.33 43.82 -2.66
C VAL A 221 -12.20 42.48 -3.36
N PRO A 222 -11.79 42.43 -4.65
CA PRO A 222 -11.65 41.21 -5.40
C PRO A 222 -10.72 40.22 -4.69
N GLY A 223 -11.20 38.99 -4.49
CA GLY A 223 -10.42 37.90 -3.90
C GLY A 223 -10.37 37.89 -2.36
N LYS A 224 -10.97 38.86 -1.67
CA LYS A 224 -11.19 38.82 -0.22
C LYS A 224 -12.56 38.23 0.12
N VAL A 225 -12.67 37.66 1.29
CA VAL A 225 -13.91 37.13 1.86
C VAL A 225 -14.08 37.72 3.27
N ASP A 226 -15.28 38.07 3.60
CA ASP A 226 -15.68 38.49 4.96
C ASP A 226 -16.30 37.28 5.65
N LEU A 227 -15.64 36.78 6.71
CA LEU A 227 -16.11 35.60 7.46
C LEU A 227 -17.12 36.04 8.51
N GLY A 228 -18.21 35.30 8.67
CA GLY A 228 -19.17 35.53 9.72
C GLY A 228 -18.51 35.46 11.10
N SER A 229 -18.86 36.39 11.98
CA SER A 229 -18.30 36.51 13.33
C SER A 229 -18.41 35.23 14.13
N ASP A 230 -19.56 34.52 14.03
CA ASP A 230 -19.78 33.25 14.72
C ASP A 230 -18.80 32.16 14.25
N LEU A 231 -18.49 32.09 12.94
CA LEU A 231 -17.54 31.16 12.39
C LEU A 231 -16.12 31.50 12.83
N ALA A 232 -15.73 32.76 12.75
CA ALA A 232 -14.42 33.23 13.18
C ALA A 232 -14.19 32.93 14.68
N ASN A 233 -15.10 33.33 15.53
CA ASN A 233 -15.07 33.10 16.98
C ASN A 233 -15.02 31.57 17.30
N LEU A 234 -15.73 30.73 16.53
CA LEU A 234 -15.71 29.29 16.70
C LEU A 234 -14.32 28.72 16.46
N ILE A 235 -13.62 29.17 15.43
CA ILE A 235 -12.25 28.73 15.10
C ILE A 235 -11.27 29.24 16.17
N GLU A 236 -11.37 30.51 16.56
CA GLU A 236 -10.48 31.14 17.52
C GLU A 236 -10.60 30.54 18.94
N ARG A 237 -11.81 30.28 19.43
CA ARG A 237 -12.01 29.61 20.74
C ARG A 237 -11.50 28.18 20.79
N ASN A 238 -11.31 27.52 19.63
CA ASN A 238 -10.62 26.26 19.52
C ASN A 238 -9.09 26.41 19.40
N GLY A 239 -8.56 27.63 19.54
CA GLY A 239 -7.13 27.94 19.60
C GLY A 239 -6.46 27.92 18.23
N PHE A 240 -7.17 28.28 17.17
CA PHE A 240 -6.62 28.43 15.82
C PHE A 240 -6.87 29.84 15.29
N GLN A 241 -5.95 30.32 14.47
CA GLN A 241 -6.08 31.58 13.77
C GLN A 241 -6.37 31.37 12.29
N ILE A 242 -7.20 32.21 11.71
CA ILE A 242 -7.53 32.17 10.29
C ILE A 242 -6.47 32.91 9.49
N ASN A 243 -6.07 32.35 8.36
CA ASN A 243 -5.26 33.04 7.37
C ASN A 243 -6.17 33.74 6.36
N GLU A 244 -6.51 35.01 6.65
CA GLU A 244 -7.42 35.79 5.81
C GLU A 244 -6.92 35.94 4.36
N GLU A 245 -5.59 36.10 4.17
CA GLU A 245 -5.01 36.26 2.84
C GLU A 245 -5.25 35.07 1.94
N LYS A 246 -5.41 33.86 2.51
CA LYS A 246 -5.65 32.62 1.77
C LYS A 246 -7.11 32.19 1.76
N SER A 247 -7.95 32.76 2.62
CA SER A 247 -9.38 32.44 2.66
C SER A 247 -10.08 32.96 1.40
N ARG A 248 -10.94 32.14 0.79
CA ARG A 248 -11.59 32.44 -0.49
C ARG A 248 -13.00 31.87 -0.56
N LEU A 249 -13.95 32.74 -0.95
CA LEU A 249 -15.32 32.34 -1.30
C LEU A 249 -15.48 32.43 -2.82
N ARG A 250 -15.92 31.32 -3.47
CA ARG A 250 -16.09 31.24 -4.92
C ARG A 250 -17.47 30.72 -5.28
N THR A 251 -18.12 31.42 -6.22
CA THR A 251 -19.36 30.96 -6.85
C THR A 251 -19.05 29.96 -7.99
N GLN A 252 -20.07 29.24 -8.45
CA GLN A 252 -19.97 28.27 -9.54
C GLN A 252 -19.46 28.88 -10.87
N ASN A 253 -19.67 30.19 -11.09
CA ASN A 253 -19.18 30.89 -12.30
C ASN A 253 -17.65 31.09 -12.30
N ARG A 254 -16.99 30.86 -11.19
CA ARG A 254 -15.53 30.89 -11.07
C ARG A 254 -15.02 29.50 -10.74
N ARG A 255 -13.73 29.25 -11.02
CA ARG A 255 -13.11 27.97 -10.70
C ARG A 255 -13.11 27.72 -9.20
N GLN A 256 -13.90 26.72 -8.77
CA GLN A 256 -13.96 26.23 -7.39
C GLN A 256 -12.93 25.10 -7.22
N GLU A 257 -12.12 25.20 -6.19
CA GLU A 257 -11.07 24.23 -5.90
C GLU A 257 -11.18 23.77 -4.45
N VAL A 258 -10.98 22.44 -4.23
CA VAL A 258 -10.86 21.86 -2.90
C VAL A 258 -9.66 20.91 -2.93
N THR A 259 -8.72 21.07 -2.00
CA THR A 259 -7.44 20.32 -1.97
C THR A 259 -6.70 20.28 -3.32
N GLY A 260 -6.78 21.40 -4.07
CA GLY A 260 -6.12 21.54 -5.37
C GLY A 260 -6.84 20.90 -6.57
N LEU A 261 -8.01 20.29 -6.37
CA LEU A 261 -8.84 19.72 -7.42
C LEU A 261 -10.05 20.60 -7.71
N VAL A 262 -10.50 20.63 -8.95
CA VAL A 262 -11.65 21.41 -9.41
C VAL A 262 -12.94 20.66 -9.13
N VAL A 263 -13.97 21.37 -8.61
CA VAL A 263 -15.25 20.79 -8.16
C VAL A 263 -16.51 21.42 -8.76
N ASN A 264 -16.38 22.27 -9.78
CA ASN A 264 -17.51 23.05 -10.35
C ASN A 264 -18.69 22.16 -10.78
N GLU A 265 -18.48 21.19 -11.64
CA GLU A 265 -19.51 20.28 -12.17
C GLU A 265 -19.23 18.84 -11.81
N LYS A 266 -18.00 18.43 -11.98
CA LYS A 266 -17.46 17.13 -11.63
C LYS A 266 -16.05 17.28 -11.07
N LEU A 267 -15.60 16.27 -10.36
CA LEU A 267 -14.23 16.25 -9.88
C LEU A 267 -13.25 16.24 -11.04
N ASN A 268 -12.29 17.16 -11.03
CA ASN A 268 -11.36 17.34 -12.14
C ASN A 268 -9.99 17.82 -11.64
N VAL A 269 -8.97 17.57 -12.43
CA VAL A 269 -7.66 18.20 -12.28
C VAL A 269 -7.66 19.60 -12.93
N LYS A 270 -6.71 20.44 -12.53
CA LYS A 270 -6.55 21.76 -13.17
C LYS A 270 -6.21 21.62 -14.66
N ARG A 271 -6.68 22.57 -15.50
CA ARG A 271 -6.39 22.58 -16.95
C ARG A 271 -4.88 22.61 -17.23
N GLU A 272 -4.13 23.33 -16.41
CA GLU A 272 -2.68 23.42 -16.51
C GLU A 272 -1.99 22.04 -16.30
N TYR A 273 -2.58 21.19 -15.44
CA TYR A 273 -2.08 19.84 -15.22
C TYR A 273 -2.26 18.97 -16.48
N ILE A 274 -3.45 19.03 -17.11
CA ILE A 274 -3.75 18.34 -18.36
C ILE A 274 -2.81 18.80 -19.46
N ASN A 275 -2.60 20.12 -19.60
CA ASN A 275 -1.70 20.68 -20.60
C ASN A 275 -0.24 20.27 -20.38
N THR A 276 0.19 20.18 -19.10
CA THR A 276 1.53 19.66 -18.78
C THR A 276 1.71 18.23 -19.30
N VAL A 277 0.71 17.37 -19.12
CA VAL A 277 0.77 15.98 -19.62
C VAL A 277 0.81 15.95 -21.16
N ARG A 278 0.02 16.81 -21.84
CA ARG A 278 0.07 16.94 -23.32
C ARG A 278 1.45 17.31 -23.82
N VAL A 279 2.07 18.32 -23.19
CA VAL A 279 3.43 18.77 -23.56
C VAL A 279 4.46 17.67 -23.31
N MET A 280 4.33 16.94 -22.21
CA MET A 280 5.24 15.83 -21.90
C MET A 280 5.10 14.69 -22.91
N LEU A 281 3.88 14.34 -23.32
CA LEU A 281 3.62 13.34 -24.37
C LEU A 281 4.19 13.81 -25.72
N PHE A 282 3.99 15.08 -26.08
CA PHE A 282 4.56 15.64 -27.31
C PHE A 282 6.10 15.61 -27.32
N LYS A 283 6.74 15.96 -26.18
CA LYS A 283 8.19 15.84 -26.05
C LYS A 283 8.66 14.38 -26.18
N LEU A 284 7.91 13.44 -25.63
CA LEU A 284 8.19 12.02 -25.77
C LEU A 284 8.16 11.60 -27.25
N GLU A 285 7.11 11.98 -27.98
CA GLU A 285 6.97 11.72 -29.42
C GLU A 285 8.14 12.31 -30.22
N LYS A 286 8.47 13.60 -29.98
CA LYS A 286 9.56 14.28 -30.66
C LYS A 286 10.91 13.60 -30.44
N ASN A 287 11.23 13.28 -29.17
CA ASN A 287 12.48 12.60 -28.83
C ASN A 287 12.59 11.21 -29.49
N MET A 288 11.45 10.53 -29.68
CA MET A 288 11.40 9.23 -30.34
C MET A 288 11.69 9.36 -31.84
N ILE A 289 11.15 10.40 -32.49
CA ILE A 289 11.40 10.68 -33.91
C ILE A 289 12.88 11.06 -34.14
N GLU A 290 13.45 11.83 -33.24
CA GLU A 290 14.84 12.29 -33.28
C GLU A 290 15.87 11.24 -32.81
N ASN A 291 15.43 10.01 -32.47
CA ASN A 291 16.26 8.93 -31.93
C ASN A 291 17.10 9.34 -30.68
N THR A 292 16.64 10.34 -29.94
CA THR A 292 17.29 10.76 -28.70
C THR A 292 17.01 9.78 -27.57
N GLN A 293 18.03 9.47 -26.77
CA GLN A 293 17.92 8.53 -25.66
C GLN A 293 16.94 9.06 -24.60
N ILE A 294 15.82 8.37 -24.42
CA ILE A 294 14.78 8.75 -23.45
C ILE A 294 15.06 8.04 -22.14
N SER A 295 15.17 8.81 -21.05
CA SER A 295 15.26 8.23 -19.71
C SER A 295 13.95 7.51 -19.34
N SER A 296 14.03 6.25 -18.88
CA SER A 296 12.89 5.49 -18.34
C SER A 296 12.11 6.28 -17.28
N LYS A 297 12.81 7.04 -16.44
CA LYS A 297 12.22 7.92 -15.42
C LYS A 297 11.30 8.99 -16.01
N PHE A 298 11.51 9.42 -17.25
CA PHE A 298 10.64 10.41 -17.89
C PHE A 298 9.30 9.78 -18.31
N ALA A 299 9.33 8.59 -18.88
CA ALA A 299 8.12 7.84 -19.23
C ALA A 299 7.31 7.45 -17.99
N GLU A 300 7.97 6.98 -16.92
CA GLU A 300 7.34 6.72 -15.62
C GLU A 300 6.65 7.95 -15.04
N LYS A 301 7.28 9.12 -15.16
CA LYS A 301 6.70 10.40 -14.72
C LYS A 301 5.45 10.77 -15.51
N ILE A 302 5.42 10.51 -16.81
CA ILE A 302 4.23 10.74 -17.66
C ILE A 302 3.11 9.81 -17.22
N LEU A 303 3.41 8.52 -17.10
CA LEU A 303 2.44 7.51 -16.67
C LEU A 303 1.83 7.85 -15.30
N GLY A 304 2.64 8.16 -14.29
CA GLY A 304 2.15 8.56 -12.98
C GLY A 304 1.22 9.78 -13.01
N ARG A 305 1.46 10.72 -13.94
CA ARG A 305 0.57 11.87 -14.15
C ARG A 305 -0.73 11.50 -14.85
N ILE A 306 -0.70 10.63 -15.84
CA ILE A 306 -1.89 10.10 -16.51
C ILE A 306 -2.75 9.33 -15.50
N GLU A 307 -2.12 8.48 -14.69
CA GLU A 307 -2.79 7.72 -13.63
C GLU A 307 -3.49 8.61 -12.60
N PHE A 308 -2.85 9.72 -12.22
CA PHE A 308 -3.49 10.71 -11.33
C PHE A 308 -4.74 11.32 -11.99
N ILE A 309 -4.72 11.60 -13.30
CA ILE A 309 -5.92 12.06 -14.03
C ILE A 309 -7.01 11.00 -13.95
N GLY A 310 -6.70 9.73 -14.21
CA GLY A 310 -7.64 8.62 -14.11
C GLY A 310 -8.21 8.42 -12.70
N ALA A 311 -7.39 8.55 -11.66
CA ALA A 311 -7.83 8.47 -10.27
C ALA A 311 -8.80 9.60 -9.89
N VAL A 312 -8.61 10.81 -10.45
CA VAL A 312 -9.47 11.98 -10.16
C VAL A 312 -10.74 11.97 -10.99
N ARG A 313 -10.64 11.72 -12.30
CA ARG A 313 -11.76 11.86 -13.26
C ARG A 313 -12.52 10.57 -13.52
N GLY A 314 -11.95 9.44 -13.10
CA GLY A 314 -12.46 8.09 -13.40
C GLY A 314 -11.69 7.43 -14.54
N ARG A 315 -11.58 6.10 -14.47
CA ARG A 315 -10.85 5.27 -15.46
C ARG A 315 -11.50 5.26 -16.85
N ASN A 316 -12.79 5.55 -16.92
CA ASN A 316 -13.54 5.63 -18.19
C ASN A 316 -13.57 7.06 -18.77
N ASP A 317 -12.85 8.02 -18.16
CA ASP A 317 -12.81 9.40 -18.67
C ASP A 317 -12.07 9.49 -19.99
N SER A 318 -12.67 10.19 -20.96
CA SER A 318 -12.15 10.30 -22.33
C SER A 318 -10.74 10.93 -22.43
N ILE A 319 -10.40 11.86 -21.53
CA ILE A 319 -9.05 12.47 -21.49
C ILE A 319 -8.03 11.48 -20.96
N TYR A 320 -8.39 10.74 -19.91
CA TYR A 320 -7.55 9.67 -19.37
C TYR A 320 -7.25 8.61 -20.44
N LEU A 321 -8.31 8.05 -21.05
CA LEU A 321 -8.18 7.02 -22.09
C LEU A 321 -7.41 7.52 -23.30
N LYS A 322 -7.64 8.78 -23.73
CA LYS A 322 -6.91 9.39 -24.85
C LYS A 322 -5.42 9.54 -24.57
N PHE A 323 -5.04 9.91 -23.34
CA PHE A 323 -3.63 10.02 -22.97
C PHE A 323 -2.98 8.64 -22.84
N LEU A 324 -3.70 7.69 -22.26
CA LEU A 324 -3.21 6.32 -22.13
C LEU A 324 -3.00 5.67 -23.49
N SER A 325 -3.99 5.77 -24.41
CA SER A 325 -3.87 5.23 -25.78
C SER A 325 -2.80 5.93 -26.61
N ARG A 326 -2.56 7.24 -26.35
CA ARG A 326 -1.46 7.96 -27.00
C ARG A 326 -0.11 7.48 -26.52
N LEU A 327 0.03 7.25 -25.24
CA LEU A 327 1.24 6.68 -24.65
C LEU A 327 1.48 5.25 -25.17
N ASP A 328 0.44 4.44 -25.27
CA ASP A 328 0.49 3.07 -25.81
C ASP A 328 0.90 3.03 -27.29
N ARG A 329 0.34 3.91 -28.14
CA ARG A 329 0.72 4.04 -29.55
C ARG A 329 2.17 4.45 -29.73
N LEU A 330 2.71 5.30 -28.88
CA LEU A 330 4.12 5.67 -28.90
C LEU A 330 5.01 4.45 -28.63
N SER A 331 4.55 3.54 -27.80
CA SER A 331 5.25 2.28 -27.54
C SER A 331 5.12 1.28 -28.71
N SER A 332 4.09 1.38 -29.56
CA SER A 332 3.79 0.40 -30.62
C SER A 332 4.22 0.79 -32.04
N HIS A 333 4.30 2.08 -32.37
CA HIS A 333 4.43 2.54 -33.80
C HIS A 333 5.78 3.12 -34.20
N THR A 334 6.70 3.42 -33.28
CA THR A 334 7.84 4.29 -33.61
C THR A 334 9.18 3.58 -33.74
N LEU A 335 9.26 2.25 -33.82
CA LEU A 335 10.56 1.57 -33.71
C LEU A 335 10.82 0.53 -34.78
N ASN A 336 12.03 0.60 -35.37
CA ASN A 336 12.72 -0.52 -35.98
C ASN A 336 12.72 -1.71 -34.96
N GLN A 337 12.70 -2.96 -35.48
CA GLN A 337 12.59 -4.16 -34.62
C GLN A 337 13.54 -4.16 -33.38
N LYS A 338 14.71 -3.51 -33.50
CA LYS A 338 15.69 -3.35 -32.43
C LYS A 338 15.27 -2.34 -31.35
N GLN A 339 14.60 -1.26 -31.73
CA GLN A 339 14.08 -0.21 -30.84
C GLN A 339 12.72 -0.59 -30.24
N LYS A 340 11.87 -1.34 -30.97
CA LYS A 340 10.67 -1.99 -30.43
C LYS A 340 10.99 -2.91 -29.26
N GLY A 341 12.16 -3.59 -29.32
CA GLY A 341 12.68 -4.39 -28.20
C GLY A 341 12.99 -3.53 -26.97
N LEU A 342 13.64 -2.38 -27.13
CA LEU A 342 14.11 -1.55 -26.02
C LEU A 342 12.97 -0.82 -25.28
N ILE A 343 12.03 -0.20 -25.99
CA ILE A 343 10.92 0.53 -25.34
C ILE A 343 9.84 -0.41 -24.83
N LYS A 344 9.53 -1.51 -25.53
CA LYS A 344 8.72 -2.59 -24.98
C LYS A 344 9.38 -3.18 -23.73
N GLN A 345 10.69 -3.25 -23.73
CA GLN A 345 11.51 -3.68 -22.61
C GLN A 345 11.48 -2.66 -21.45
N ASP A 346 11.65 -1.37 -21.72
CA ASP A 346 11.60 -0.31 -20.70
C ASP A 346 10.18 -0.09 -20.16
N PHE A 347 9.16 -0.27 -20.99
CA PHE A 347 7.75 -0.14 -20.61
C PHE A 347 7.27 -1.35 -19.82
N VAL A 348 7.60 -2.57 -20.25
CA VAL A 348 7.31 -3.83 -19.53
C VAL A 348 8.18 -3.93 -18.28
N THR A 349 9.39 -3.39 -18.27
CA THR A 349 10.25 -3.36 -17.07
C THR A 349 9.81 -2.33 -16.02
N SER A 350 9.07 -1.28 -16.41
CA SER A 350 8.53 -0.32 -15.43
C SER A 350 7.28 -0.80 -14.74
N ILE A 351 6.56 -1.75 -15.35
CA ILE A 351 5.34 -2.35 -14.81
C ILE A 351 5.71 -3.70 -14.22
N LYS A 352 5.66 -3.79 -12.91
CA LYS A 352 5.94 -5.02 -12.16
C LYS A 352 4.63 -5.62 -11.68
N PRO A 353 4.03 -6.59 -12.43
CA PRO A 353 2.90 -7.32 -11.91
C PRO A 353 3.29 -7.93 -10.56
N ARG A 354 2.38 -7.87 -9.60
CA ARG A 354 2.58 -8.46 -8.28
C ARG A 354 1.97 -9.85 -8.28
N VAL A 355 2.81 -10.85 -8.02
CA VAL A 355 2.39 -12.24 -7.95
C VAL A 355 2.31 -12.67 -6.48
N TRP A 356 1.13 -13.04 -6.06
CA TRP A 356 0.81 -13.60 -4.77
C TRP A 356 0.69 -15.11 -4.90
N THR A 357 1.33 -15.85 -4.02
CA THR A 357 1.32 -17.31 -4.00
C THR A 357 0.61 -17.81 -2.75
N GLU A 358 0.09 -19.02 -2.81
CA GLU A 358 -0.60 -19.65 -1.68
C GLU A 358 0.39 -20.02 -0.57
N GLY A 359 1.48 -20.67 -0.93
CA GLY A 359 2.53 -21.10 -0.02
C GLY A 359 3.58 -20.02 0.25
N LYS A 360 4.16 -20.07 1.45
CA LYS A 360 5.25 -19.16 1.86
C LYS A 360 6.56 -19.41 1.10
N THR A 361 6.68 -20.56 0.46
CA THR A 361 7.90 -21.03 -0.20
C THR A 361 7.84 -20.94 -1.71
N ASP A 362 6.67 -20.80 -2.31
CA ASP A 362 6.47 -20.89 -3.77
C ASP A 362 7.31 -19.87 -4.53
N TRP A 363 7.39 -18.64 -4.04
CA TRP A 363 8.21 -17.61 -4.66
C TRP A 363 9.72 -17.97 -4.67
N LYS A 364 10.17 -18.82 -3.71
CA LYS A 364 11.55 -19.32 -3.65
C LYS A 364 11.88 -20.28 -4.78
N HIS A 365 10.86 -20.94 -5.36
CA HIS A 365 10.96 -21.76 -6.56
C HIS A 365 10.86 -20.90 -7.83
N LEU A 366 9.90 -19.99 -7.86
CA LEU A 366 9.59 -19.15 -9.03
C LEU A 366 10.72 -18.17 -9.36
N LYS A 367 11.36 -17.59 -8.36
CA LYS A 367 12.40 -16.58 -8.57
C LYS A 367 13.65 -17.13 -9.28
N PRO A 368 14.28 -18.22 -8.82
CA PRO A 368 15.40 -18.84 -9.53
C PRO A 368 14.98 -19.45 -10.87
N ALA A 369 13.75 -20.00 -10.98
CA ALA A 369 13.22 -20.50 -12.24
C ALA A 369 13.13 -19.40 -13.30
N LEU A 370 12.59 -18.21 -12.95
CA LEU A 370 12.53 -17.08 -13.87
C LEU A 370 13.93 -16.62 -14.29
N CYS A 371 14.86 -16.49 -13.34
CA CYS A 371 16.25 -16.13 -13.65
C CYS A 371 16.90 -17.10 -14.63
N SER A 372 16.80 -18.41 -14.36
CA SER A 372 17.37 -19.46 -15.23
C SER A 372 16.76 -19.46 -16.63
N LEU A 373 15.43 -19.29 -16.73
CA LEU A 373 14.75 -19.21 -18.03
C LEU A 373 15.13 -17.93 -18.80
N GLN A 374 15.36 -16.82 -18.11
CA GLN A 374 15.81 -15.57 -18.73
C GLN A 374 17.25 -15.66 -19.26
N GLU A 375 18.14 -16.34 -18.55
CA GLU A 375 19.50 -16.66 -19.02
C GLU A 375 19.43 -17.47 -20.32
N ASN A 376 18.47 -18.40 -20.45
CA ASN A 376 18.21 -19.20 -21.64
C ASN A 376 17.30 -18.52 -22.67
N LEU A 377 17.22 -17.20 -22.64
CA LEU A 377 16.50 -16.35 -23.60
C LEU A 377 14.97 -16.52 -23.62
N LYS A 378 14.37 -17.26 -22.64
CA LYS A 378 12.92 -17.39 -22.46
C LYS A 378 12.44 -16.30 -21.48
N HIS A 379 11.24 -15.79 -21.68
CA HIS A 379 10.61 -14.78 -20.81
C HIS A 379 11.50 -13.54 -20.51
N LYS A 380 12.39 -13.15 -21.42
CA LYS A 380 13.40 -12.09 -21.24
C LYS A 380 12.84 -10.76 -20.72
N ASN A 381 11.62 -10.44 -21.11
CA ASN A 381 11.00 -9.14 -20.80
C ASN A 381 10.07 -9.21 -19.59
N LEU A 382 9.94 -10.38 -18.95
CA LEU A 382 9.04 -10.56 -17.83
C LEU A 382 9.70 -10.06 -16.55
N ASN A 383 9.15 -8.99 -15.98
CA ASN A 383 9.63 -8.40 -14.73
C ASN A 383 8.52 -8.51 -13.68
N ILE A 384 8.66 -9.48 -12.78
CA ILE A 384 7.65 -9.79 -11.76
C ILE A 384 8.15 -9.34 -10.39
N LYS A 385 7.24 -8.79 -9.60
CA LYS A 385 7.42 -8.63 -8.16
C LYS A 385 6.72 -9.78 -7.45
N PHE A 386 7.46 -10.79 -7.05
CA PHE A 386 6.94 -11.80 -6.14
C PHE A 386 6.68 -11.16 -4.76
N MET A 387 5.57 -11.51 -4.15
CA MET A 387 5.21 -11.00 -2.84
C MET A 387 5.83 -11.91 -1.78
N GLU A 388 7.08 -11.59 -1.48
CA GLU A 388 7.91 -12.19 -0.43
C GLU A 388 7.40 -11.74 0.96
N ASP A 389 7.76 -12.44 2.01
CA ASP A 389 7.52 -12.04 3.41
C ASP A 389 6.04 -11.84 3.82
N VAL A 390 5.14 -12.66 3.27
CA VAL A 390 3.77 -12.71 3.77
C VAL A 390 3.77 -13.39 5.15
N PRO A 391 3.25 -12.72 6.22
CA PRO A 391 3.19 -13.33 7.56
C PRO A 391 2.46 -14.68 7.58
N ALA A 392 2.90 -15.61 8.40
CA ALA A 392 2.38 -16.99 8.44
C ALA A 392 0.85 -17.06 8.68
N ASP A 393 0.32 -16.15 9.50
CA ASP A 393 -1.12 -16.00 9.78
C ASP A 393 -1.94 -15.50 8.57
N ARG A 394 -1.28 -15.13 7.47
CA ARG A 394 -1.89 -14.59 6.23
C ARG A 394 -1.56 -15.41 5.00
N GLN A 395 -1.17 -16.66 5.18
CA GLN A 395 -0.84 -17.62 4.13
C GLN A 395 -1.96 -18.67 3.97
N GLY A 396 -1.87 -19.47 2.90
CA GLY A 396 -2.82 -20.52 2.56
C GLY A 396 -4.04 -20.00 1.78
N TYR A 397 -4.75 -20.95 1.20
CA TYR A 397 -5.87 -20.74 0.27
C TYR A 397 -6.87 -19.69 0.75
N GLN A 398 -7.42 -19.85 1.97
CA GLN A 398 -8.46 -18.96 2.49
C GLN A 398 -8.00 -17.50 2.63
N ASN A 399 -6.75 -17.29 2.99
CA ASN A 399 -6.19 -15.95 3.11
C ASN A 399 -5.87 -15.34 1.75
N LEU A 400 -5.46 -16.17 0.77
CA LEU A 400 -5.23 -15.73 -0.59
C LEU A 400 -6.55 -15.31 -1.26
N ILE A 401 -7.65 -16.07 -1.06
CA ILE A 401 -9.02 -15.72 -1.49
C ILE A 401 -9.49 -14.41 -0.86
N LYS A 402 -9.32 -14.23 0.46
CA LYS A 402 -9.67 -12.97 1.12
C LYS A 402 -8.91 -11.78 0.53
N ARG A 403 -7.63 -11.97 0.24
CA ARG A 403 -6.79 -10.94 -0.37
C ARG A 403 -7.23 -10.61 -1.80
N LEU A 404 -7.58 -11.63 -2.59
CA LEU A 404 -8.17 -11.46 -3.91
C LEU A 404 -9.48 -10.66 -3.83
N GLY A 405 -10.34 -10.95 -2.84
CA GLY A 405 -11.56 -10.20 -2.58
C GLY A 405 -11.30 -8.70 -2.34
N TYR A 406 -10.31 -8.36 -1.52
CA TYR A 406 -9.92 -6.95 -1.31
C TYR A 406 -9.28 -6.31 -2.55
N SER A 407 -8.52 -7.10 -3.32
CA SER A 407 -7.85 -6.61 -4.51
C SER A 407 -8.84 -6.24 -5.62
N ARG A 408 -9.86 -7.07 -5.87
CA ARG A 408 -10.86 -6.81 -6.92
C ARG A 408 -11.66 -5.52 -6.72
N ASP A 409 -11.77 -5.04 -5.48
CA ASP A 409 -12.50 -3.81 -5.14
C ASP A 409 -11.65 -2.54 -5.34
N THR A 410 -10.36 -2.70 -5.67
CA THR A 410 -9.40 -1.61 -5.84
C THR A 410 -8.81 -1.65 -7.26
N ALA A 411 -8.86 -0.55 -7.98
CA ALA A 411 -8.24 -0.48 -9.31
C ALA A 411 -6.71 -0.51 -9.22
N HIS A 412 -6.08 -1.44 -9.93
CA HIS A 412 -4.63 -1.61 -9.99
C HIS A 412 -4.09 -1.23 -11.36
N LEU A 413 -3.01 -0.47 -11.36
CA LEU A 413 -2.26 -0.17 -12.58
C LEU A 413 -1.41 -1.36 -13.01
N ASN A 414 -0.77 -1.99 -12.03
CA ASN A 414 -0.02 -3.23 -12.23
C ASN A 414 -0.94 -4.40 -11.91
N PRO A 415 -0.98 -5.44 -12.74
CA PRO A 415 -1.80 -6.60 -12.45
C PRO A 415 -1.45 -7.20 -11.07
N GLU A 416 -2.47 -7.45 -10.27
CA GLU A 416 -2.39 -8.28 -9.09
C GLU A 416 -2.76 -9.70 -9.49
N ILE A 417 -1.83 -10.61 -9.43
CA ILE A 417 -1.98 -11.97 -9.91
C ILE A 417 -1.92 -12.93 -8.72
N PHE A 418 -2.95 -13.74 -8.56
CA PHE A 418 -3.09 -14.70 -7.47
C PHE A 418 -2.94 -16.10 -8.04
N MET A 419 -1.88 -16.79 -7.64
CA MET A 419 -1.55 -18.14 -8.05
C MET A 419 -1.92 -19.13 -6.95
N PHE A 420 -2.74 -20.10 -7.28
CA PHE A 420 -3.22 -21.13 -6.37
C PHE A 420 -2.65 -22.50 -6.74
N ASP A 421 -2.42 -23.34 -5.73
CA ASP A 421 -2.12 -24.75 -5.92
C ASP A 421 -3.34 -25.48 -6.51
N ARG A 422 -3.15 -26.66 -7.06
CA ARG A 422 -4.22 -27.47 -7.65
C ARG A 422 -4.72 -28.56 -6.68
N ASP A 423 -4.47 -28.42 -5.39
CA ASP A 423 -4.89 -29.37 -4.36
C ASP A 423 -6.22 -28.97 -3.69
N ILE A 424 -7.06 -28.25 -4.41
CA ILE A 424 -8.38 -27.75 -4.01
C ILE A 424 -9.50 -28.49 -4.74
N LYS A 425 -10.75 -28.38 -4.24
CA LYS A 425 -11.91 -29.04 -4.84
C LYS A 425 -12.26 -28.48 -6.22
N ASP A 426 -12.79 -29.33 -7.10
CA ASP A 426 -13.18 -28.91 -8.46
C ASP A 426 -14.17 -27.74 -8.46
N SER A 427 -15.07 -27.67 -7.47
CA SER A 427 -15.99 -26.54 -7.30
C SER A 427 -15.27 -25.23 -7.00
N GLU A 428 -14.21 -25.26 -6.21
CA GLU A 428 -13.39 -24.10 -5.87
C GLU A 428 -12.50 -23.69 -7.05
N ILE A 429 -12.02 -24.68 -7.84
CA ILE A 429 -11.30 -24.43 -9.10
C ILE A 429 -12.14 -23.58 -10.06
N ALA A 430 -13.40 -23.96 -10.29
CA ALA A 430 -14.30 -23.23 -11.18
C ALA A 430 -14.59 -21.79 -10.71
N GLU A 431 -14.46 -21.54 -9.40
CA GLU A 431 -14.63 -20.20 -8.86
C GLU A 431 -13.44 -19.28 -9.15
N ILE A 432 -12.20 -19.79 -9.18
CA ILE A 432 -10.98 -19.00 -9.25
C ILE A 432 -10.23 -19.09 -10.57
N HIS A 433 -10.64 -19.98 -11.47
CA HIS A 433 -9.99 -20.27 -12.74
C HIS A 433 -10.99 -20.30 -13.89
N ASP A 434 -10.58 -19.89 -15.08
CA ASP A 434 -11.32 -20.02 -16.33
C ASP A 434 -10.50 -20.94 -17.26
N GLU A 435 -10.94 -22.17 -17.45
CA GLU A 435 -10.21 -23.18 -18.22
C GLU A 435 -9.99 -22.76 -19.69
N ASN A 436 -10.93 -22.02 -20.28
CA ASN A 436 -10.81 -21.58 -21.68
C ASN A 436 -9.71 -20.53 -21.88
N LYS A 437 -9.43 -19.73 -20.84
CA LYS A 437 -8.42 -18.67 -20.89
C LYS A 437 -7.14 -19.01 -20.15
N GLY A 438 -7.16 -20.06 -19.32
CA GLY A 438 -6.05 -20.38 -18.43
C GLY A 438 -5.90 -19.44 -17.22
N PHE A 439 -6.78 -18.43 -17.06
CA PHE A 439 -6.84 -17.53 -15.91
C PHE A 439 -8.20 -16.84 -15.83
N LYS A 440 -8.60 -16.41 -14.63
CA LYS A 440 -9.84 -15.65 -14.39
C LYS A 440 -9.53 -14.18 -14.15
N SER A 441 -10.32 -13.29 -14.77
CA SER A 441 -10.29 -11.85 -14.53
C SER A 441 -11.38 -11.44 -13.57
N TRP A 442 -11.04 -10.71 -12.52
CA TRP A 442 -11.96 -10.22 -11.48
C TRP A 442 -12.30 -8.73 -11.63
N GLY A 443 -11.82 -8.12 -12.70
CA GLY A 443 -11.88 -6.66 -12.88
C GLY A 443 -10.80 -5.92 -12.10
N ASN A 444 -10.74 -4.61 -12.31
CA ASN A 444 -9.83 -3.68 -11.60
C ASN A 444 -8.34 -4.08 -11.59
N GLY A 445 -7.91 -4.93 -12.53
CA GLY A 445 -6.52 -5.39 -12.62
C GLY A 445 -6.19 -6.57 -11.71
N SER A 446 -7.18 -7.27 -11.18
CA SER A 446 -7.01 -8.47 -10.37
C SER A 446 -7.29 -9.73 -11.17
N TYR A 447 -6.40 -10.71 -11.09
CA TYR A 447 -6.43 -11.96 -11.83
C TYR A 447 -6.09 -13.15 -10.95
N SER A 448 -6.65 -14.32 -11.27
CA SER A 448 -6.28 -15.56 -10.61
C SER A 448 -6.08 -16.69 -11.61
N PHE A 449 -5.21 -17.61 -11.27
CA PHE A 449 -5.06 -18.88 -11.99
C PHE A 449 -4.58 -19.98 -11.03
N ILE A 450 -4.80 -21.22 -11.43
CA ILE A 450 -4.27 -22.39 -10.74
C ILE A 450 -3.02 -22.89 -11.46
N LEU A 451 -2.15 -23.56 -10.76
CA LEU A 451 -0.92 -24.16 -11.31
C LEU A 451 -1.26 -25.03 -12.52
N PRO A 452 -0.69 -24.73 -13.72
CA PRO A 452 -0.83 -25.61 -14.88
C PRO A 452 -0.13 -26.94 -14.66
N ILE A 453 -0.70 -28.03 -15.18
CA ILE A 453 -0.14 -29.37 -15.02
C ILE A 453 1.17 -29.50 -15.81
N PRO A 454 2.32 -29.86 -15.16
CA PRO A 454 3.56 -30.14 -15.86
C PRO A 454 3.45 -31.35 -16.81
N THR A 455 4.21 -31.38 -17.90
CA THR A 455 4.10 -32.45 -18.92
C THR A 455 4.35 -33.86 -18.37
N HIS A 456 5.16 -33.98 -17.35
CA HIS A 456 5.52 -35.24 -16.73
C HIS A 456 4.64 -35.64 -15.54
N ARG A 457 3.52 -34.92 -15.29
CA ARG A 457 2.60 -35.13 -14.15
C ARG A 457 1.13 -35.27 -14.58
N ASN A 458 0.86 -35.77 -15.77
CA ASN A 458 -0.51 -35.85 -16.30
C ASN A 458 -1.49 -36.63 -15.42
N ASP A 459 -1.01 -37.54 -14.59
CA ASP A 459 -1.82 -38.37 -13.71
C ASP A 459 -1.98 -37.82 -12.28
N VAL A 460 -1.38 -36.67 -11.98
CA VAL A 460 -1.42 -36.07 -10.63
C VAL A 460 -2.53 -35.03 -10.56
N ARG A 461 -3.54 -35.27 -9.70
CA ARG A 461 -4.65 -34.33 -9.48
C ARG A 461 -4.26 -33.18 -8.55
N ASP A 462 -3.67 -33.53 -7.40
CA ASP A 462 -3.31 -32.56 -6.36
C ASP A 462 -1.88 -32.08 -6.58
N LEU A 463 -1.72 -30.94 -7.23
CA LEU A 463 -0.45 -30.36 -7.64
C LEU A 463 -0.06 -29.19 -6.75
N CYS A 464 1.15 -29.25 -6.20
CA CYS A 464 1.86 -28.14 -5.60
C CYS A 464 3.12 -27.80 -6.42
N ILE A 465 3.78 -26.71 -6.06
CA ILE A 465 4.91 -26.16 -6.84
C ILE A 465 6.08 -27.14 -6.98
N GLU A 466 6.30 -28.03 -6.00
CA GLU A 466 7.39 -29.00 -6.04
C GLU A 466 7.20 -30.07 -7.14
N HIS A 467 5.98 -30.30 -7.61
CA HIS A 467 5.71 -31.24 -8.72
C HIS A 467 6.25 -30.76 -10.08
N TYR A 468 6.75 -29.52 -10.17
CA TYR A 468 7.41 -29.01 -11.37
C TYR A 468 8.83 -29.58 -11.57
N TYR A 469 9.38 -30.21 -10.54
CA TYR A 469 10.64 -30.91 -10.59
C TYR A 469 10.43 -32.38 -10.96
N THR A 470 11.48 -33.00 -11.53
CA THR A 470 11.51 -34.46 -11.76
C THR A 470 11.58 -35.20 -10.43
N ASP A 471 11.25 -36.48 -10.43
CA ASP A 471 11.37 -37.34 -9.23
C ASP A 471 12.79 -37.38 -8.67
N ASP A 472 13.79 -37.40 -9.55
CA ASP A 472 15.20 -37.40 -9.14
C ASP A 472 15.58 -36.04 -8.47
N GLU A 473 15.10 -34.94 -9.01
CA GLU A 473 15.32 -33.62 -8.41
C GLU A 473 14.62 -33.48 -7.04
N ILE A 474 13.38 -33.99 -6.91
CA ILE A 474 12.65 -33.99 -5.63
C ILE A 474 13.42 -34.81 -4.58
N LYS A 475 14.02 -35.93 -4.99
CA LYS A 475 14.79 -36.84 -4.13
C LYS A 475 16.22 -36.38 -3.85
N THR A 476 16.62 -35.20 -4.30
CA THR A 476 17.94 -34.64 -4.04
C THR A 476 18.18 -34.49 -2.55
N LYS A 477 19.30 -35.05 -2.06
CA LYS A 477 19.70 -35.00 -0.65
C LYS A 477 20.44 -33.70 -0.33
N ASP A 478 20.13 -33.14 0.83
CA ASP A 478 20.89 -32.04 1.40
C ASP A 478 22.22 -32.52 2.01
N GLU A 479 23.00 -31.62 2.59
CA GLU A 479 24.28 -31.88 3.24
C GLU A 479 24.17 -32.88 4.42
N ASN A 480 22.97 -33.02 5.00
CA ASN A 480 22.67 -33.92 6.11
C ASN A 480 22.04 -35.25 5.63
N GLY A 481 22.00 -35.50 4.32
CA GLY A 481 21.39 -36.68 3.73
C GLY A 481 19.86 -36.69 3.72
N ARG A 482 19.19 -35.63 4.09
CA ARG A 482 17.73 -35.48 4.08
C ARG A 482 17.24 -35.11 2.69
N ARG A 483 16.05 -35.63 2.32
CA ARG A 483 15.39 -35.34 1.05
C ARG A 483 13.88 -35.22 1.21
N LEU A 484 13.19 -34.70 0.20
CA LEU A 484 11.75 -34.89 0.09
C LEU A 484 11.45 -36.34 -0.36
N PHE A 485 10.28 -36.80 -0.01
CA PHE A 485 9.76 -38.10 -0.41
C PHE A 485 8.46 -37.96 -1.18
N ILE A 486 8.17 -38.93 -2.05
CA ILE A 486 6.89 -38.98 -2.77
C ILE A 486 6.11 -40.15 -2.18
N SER A 487 4.81 -39.98 -1.94
CA SER A 487 3.97 -41.01 -1.31
C SER A 487 3.98 -42.35 -2.03
N GLY A 488 4.18 -42.36 -3.36
CA GLY A 488 4.33 -43.56 -4.17
C GLY A 488 5.58 -44.40 -3.86
N GLU A 489 6.55 -43.86 -3.10
CA GLU A 489 7.71 -44.61 -2.62
C GLU A 489 7.37 -45.56 -1.46
N PHE A 490 6.15 -45.44 -0.88
CA PHE A 490 5.73 -46.21 0.28
C PHE A 490 4.55 -47.14 -0.04
N ASP A 491 4.56 -48.31 0.57
CA ASP A 491 3.40 -49.22 0.55
C ASP A 491 2.28 -48.68 1.41
N SER A 492 1.11 -48.53 0.84
CA SER A 492 -0.05 -47.89 1.49
C SER A 492 -0.63 -48.68 2.69
N LYS A 493 -0.34 -50.00 2.79
CA LYS A 493 -0.82 -50.87 3.86
C LYS A 493 0.15 -50.91 5.04
N THR A 494 1.45 -51.03 4.73
CA THR A 494 2.52 -51.20 5.74
C THR A 494 3.16 -49.86 6.13
N SER A 495 2.93 -48.81 5.35
CA SER A 495 3.59 -47.50 5.49
C SER A 495 5.13 -47.57 5.42
N ARG A 496 5.70 -48.64 4.90
CA ARG A 496 7.14 -48.83 4.73
C ARG A 496 7.55 -48.44 3.32
N HIS A 497 8.77 -47.93 3.18
CA HIS A 497 9.34 -47.59 1.90
C HIS A 497 9.53 -48.87 1.03
N ASN A 498 9.21 -48.81 -0.26
CA ASN A 498 9.13 -49.96 -1.14
C ASN A 498 10.51 -50.63 -1.33
N VAL A 499 11.58 -49.87 -1.33
CA VAL A 499 12.97 -50.35 -1.52
C VAL A 499 13.69 -50.43 -0.18
N GLU A 500 13.79 -49.37 0.56
CA GLU A 500 14.49 -49.28 1.86
C GLU A 500 13.53 -49.62 3.00
N LYS A 501 13.36 -50.92 3.32
CA LYS A 501 12.33 -51.42 4.25
C LYS A 501 12.47 -50.89 5.68
N ASP A 502 13.62 -50.35 6.05
CA ASP A 502 13.92 -49.77 7.35
C ASP A 502 13.34 -48.35 7.49
N ILE A 503 12.89 -47.75 6.39
CA ILE A 503 12.26 -46.43 6.37
C ILE A 503 10.74 -46.59 6.42
N SER A 504 10.09 -45.79 7.27
CA SER A 504 8.64 -45.77 7.42
C SER A 504 8.08 -44.35 7.46
N SER A 505 6.79 -44.21 7.18
CA SER A 505 6.10 -42.91 7.26
C SER A 505 4.81 -43.06 8.04
N ASN A 506 4.51 -42.05 8.88
CA ASN A 506 3.26 -41.95 9.65
C ASN A 506 2.22 -41.10 8.94
N ASN A 507 2.40 -40.76 7.67
CA ASN A 507 1.50 -39.85 6.94
C ASN A 507 0.24 -40.57 6.46
N ASN A 508 -0.93 -40.12 6.90
CA ASN A 508 -2.24 -40.68 6.49
C ASN A 508 -2.53 -40.52 4.98
N LYS A 509 -1.84 -39.62 4.29
CA LYS A 509 -1.99 -39.40 2.84
C LYS A 509 -1.47 -40.57 1.99
N LEU A 510 -0.70 -41.48 2.54
CA LEU A 510 -0.26 -42.71 1.86
C LEU A 510 -1.42 -43.60 1.36
N LYS A 511 -2.57 -43.51 2.02
CA LYS A 511 -3.75 -44.34 1.70
C LYS A 511 -4.57 -43.81 0.53
N SER A 512 -4.30 -42.61 0.03
CA SER A 512 -5.11 -41.95 -1.00
C SER A 512 -4.78 -42.38 -2.44
N GLY A 513 -3.65 -43.09 -2.66
CA GLY A 513 -3.20 -43.48 -4.00
C GLY A 513 -2.68 -42.32 -4.87
N GLN A 514 -2.54 -41.14 -4.33
CA GLN A 514 -2.07 -39.94 -5.03
C GLN A 514 -0.58 -39.71 -4.75
N ALA A 515 0.12 -39.02 -5.66
CA ALA A 515 1.54 -38.71 -5.52
C ALA A 515 1.71 -37.41 -4.69
N TYR A 516 1.68 -37.53 -3.37
CA TYR A 516 1.94 -36.39 -2.48
C TYR A 516 3.42 -36.20 -2.22
N ILE A 517 3.83 -34.93 -2.13
CA ILE A 517 5.19 -34.58 -1.65
C ILE A 517 5.16 -34.57 -0.12
N MET A 518 5.97 -35.44 0.46
CA MET A 518 6.03 -35.69 1.89
C MET A 518 7.23 -34.98 2.51
N GLU A 519 6.95 -34.22 3.55
CA GLU A 519 7.93 -33.53 4.38
C GLU A 519 7.74 -33.91 5.85
N ASP A 520 8.80 -33.86 6.64
CA ASP A 520 8.80 -33.98 8.13
C ASP A 520 8.04 -35.18 8.73
N SER A 521 7.78 -36.22 7.93
CA SER A 521 6.97 -37.39 8.36
C SER A 521 7.53 -38.73 7.96
N VAL A 522 8.84 -38.81 7.66
CA VAL A 522 9.55 -40.04 7.25
C VAL A 522 10.68 -40.30 8.22
N TYR A 523 10.74 -41.56 8.74
CA TYR A 523 11.63 -41.95 9.83
C TYR A 523 12.45 -43.16 9.44
N ASP A 524 13.71 -43.17 9.91
CA ASP A 524 14.58 -44.35 9.84
C ASP A 524 14.25 -45.38 10.94
N SER A 525 14.98 -46.50 10.96
CA SER A 525 14.84 -47.54 11.98
C SER A 525 15.14 -47.08 13.42
N SER A 526 15.88 -45.99 13.57
CA SER A 526 16.22 -45.38 14.86
C SER A 526 15.17 -44.32 15.31
N GLY A 527 14.13 -44.09 14.50
CA GLY A 527 13.09 -43.09 14.77
C GLY A 527 13.49 -41.67 14.49
N HIS A 528 14.60 -41.40 13.82
CA HIS A 528 15.00 -40.07 13.39
C HIS A 528 14.28 -39.67 12.11
N ASN A 529 13.79 -38.45 12.08
CA ASN A 529 13.17 -37.86 10.88
C ASN A 529 14.26 -37.60 9.83
N ILE A 530 14.16 -38.27 8.67
CA ILE A 530 15.05 -38.15 7.53
C ILE A 530 14.46 -37.35 6.37
N ALA A 531 13.23 -36.87 6.52
CA ALA A 531 12.61 -36.03 5.51
C ALA A 531 13.10 -34.57 5.62
N LEU A 532 13.32 -33.97 4.47
CA LEU A 532 13.59 -32.56 4.34
C LEU A 532 12.25 -31.78 4.37
N SER A 533 12.19 -30.62 5.03
CA SER A 533 11.01 -29.76 4.92
C SER A 533 10.95 -29.07 3.55
N LYS A 534 9.76 -28.82 3.05
CA LYS A 534 9.54 -28.01 1.83
C LYS A 534 10.22 -26.66 1.92
N GLU A 535 10.24 -26.04 3.09
CA GLU A 535 10.90 -24.74 3.31
C GLU A 535 12.42 -24.83 3.11
N ARG A 536 13.07 -25.88 3.63
CA ARG A 536 14.50 -26.10 3.41
C ARG A 536 14.80 -26.42 1.95
N PHE A 537 14.01 -27.27 1.34
CA PHE A 537 14.13 -27.61 -0.08
C PHE A 537 14.08 -26.34 -0.95
N ALA A 538 13.04 -25.51 -0.77
CA ALA A 538 12.88 -24.24 -1.48
C ALA A 538 14.04 -23.27 -1.23
N SER A 539 14.54 -23.21 0.01
CA SER A 539 15.66 -22.33 0.37
C SER A 539 16.98 -22.80 -0.25
N SER A 540 17.18 -24.11 -0.35
CA SER A 540 18.35 -24.70 -1.02
C SER A 540 18.36 -24.42 -2.53
N ILE A 541 17.18 -24.44 -3.18
CA ILE A 541 17.02 -24.06 -4.59
C ILE A 541 17.30 -22.57 -4.78
N LEU A 542 16.74 -21.71 -3.91
CA LEU A 542 16.93 -20.27 -4.00
C LEU A 542 18.40 -19.86 -3.83
N SER A 543 19.11 -20.52 -2.91
CA SER A 543 20.54 -20.26 -2.64
C SER A 543 21.49 -20.96 -3.60
N LYS A 544 20.96 -21.84 -4.50
CA LYS A 544 21.76 -22.69 -5.39
C LYS A 544 22.82 -23.49 -4.62
N SER A 545 22.45 -24.01 -3.44
CA SER A 545 23.39 -24.79 -2.62
C SER A 545 23.81 -26.07 -3.34
N ASN A 546 25.05 -26.50 -3.16
CA ASN A 546 25.80 -27.60 -3.83
C ASN A 546 24.98 -28.56 -4.72
N ASN A 547 24.18 -29.45 -4.13
CA ASN A 547 23.41 -30.45 -4.86
C ASN A 547 22.18 -29.90 -5.59
N PHE A 548 21.78 -28.66 -5.32
CA PHE A 548 20.57 -27.99 -5.85
C PHE A 548 20.90 -27.00 -6.98
N SER A 549 22.14 -26.94 -7.46
CA SER A 549 22.58 -25.96 -8.47
C SER A 549 22.19 -26.32 -9.92
N GLY A 550 21.94 -27.63 -10.19
CA GLY A 550 21.72 -28.15 -11.53
C GLY A 550 20.26 -28.41 -11.92
N PHE A 551 19.29 -27.88 -11.19
CA PHE A 551 17.86 -28.15 -11.39
C PHE A 551 17.34 -27.59 -12.71
N ASN A 552 16.42 -28.32 -13.34
CA ASN A 552 15.80 -27.94 -14.60
C ASN A 552 14.49 -27.18 -14.36
N PHE A 553 14.45 -25.94 -14.79
CA PHE A 553 13.27 -25.06 -14.62
C PHE A 553 12.36 -24.98 -15.85
N LEU A 554 12.49 -25.89 -16.82
CA LEU A 554 11.81 -25.79 -18.12
C LEU A 554 10.27 -25.80 -17.97
N GLU A 555 9.75 -26.66 -17.10
CA GLU A 555 8.31 -26.77 -16.85
C GLU A 555 7.70 -25.50 -16.22
N PHE A 556 8.46 -24.76 -15.42
CA PHE A 556 8.04 -23.47 -14.86
C PHE A 556 7.71 -22.43 -15.93
N SER A 557 8.21 -22.60 -17.16
CA SER A 557 7.86 -21.73 -18.29
C SER A 557 6.35 -21.68 -18.56
N ARG A 558 5.58 -22.71 -18.19
CA ARG A 558 4.12 -22.75 -18.31
C ARG A 558 3.45 -21.71 -17.41
N ILE A 559 3.94 -21.57 -16.18
CA ILE A 559 3.46 -20.56 -15.22
C ILE A 559 3.72 -19.16 -15.77
N PHE A 560 4.94 -18.91 -16.22
CA PHE A 560 5.31 -17.59 -16.73
C PHE A 560 4.60 -17.21 -18.02
N ARG A 561 4.23 -18.20 -18.85
CA ARG A 561 3.39 -17.96 -20.03
C ARG A 561 2.01 -17.45 -19.66
N ILE A 562 1.36 -18.04 -18.66
CA ILE A 562 0.05 -17.56 -18.16
C ILE A 562 0.19 -16.14 -17.62
N ILE A 563 1.25 -15.85 -16.87
CA ILE A 563 1.51 -14.50 -16.36
C ILE A 563 1.69 -13.50 -17.50
N GLU A 564 2.42 -13.86 -18.57
CA GLU A 564 2.55 -13.03 -19.78
C GLU A 564 1.20 -12.81 -20.48
N GLU A 565 0.37 -13.84 -20.59
CA GLU A 565 -0.98 -13.74 -21.17
C GLU A 565 -1.88 -12.83 -20.34
N ILE A 566 -1.83 -12.92 -19.01
CA ILE A 566 -2.53 -12.01 -18.10
C ILE A 566 -2.07 -10.57 -18.32
N ILE A 567 -0.77 -10.33 -18.41
CA ILE A 567 -0.20 -9.01 -18.66
C ILE A 567 -0.72 -8.46 -19.98
N ILE A 568 -0.68 -9.24 -21.06
CA ILE A 568 -1.18 -8.85 -22.36
C ILE A 568 -2.68 -8.57 -22.33
N PHE A 569 -3.46 -9.42 -21.67
CA PHE A 569 -4.89 -9.23 -21.51
C PHE A 569 -5.21 -7.97 -20.71
N HIS A 570 -4.50 -7.74 -19.60
CA HIS A 570 -4.65 -6.56 -18.76
C HIS A 570 -4.47 -5.28 -19.59
N TYR A 571 -3.41 -5.20 -20.42
CA TYR A 571 -3.15 -4.02 -21.25
C TYR A 571 -4.13 -3.83 -22.40
N LYS A 572 -4.69 -4.91 -22.96
CA LYS A 572 -5.69 -4.81 -24.02
C LYS A 572 -7.03 -4.29 -23.52
N ASN A 573 -7.33 -4.50 -22.22
CA ASN A 573 -8.61 -4.17 -21.59
C ASN A 573 -8.53 -2.95 -20.63
N LEU A 574 -7.35 -2.32 -20.49
CA LEU A 574 -7.16 -1.00 -19.88
C LEU A 574 -7.42 0.09 -20.91
#